data_c2f27586554fdb9b8c9d09cbf66cb938
#
_entry.id   c2f27586554fdb9b8c9d09cbf66cb938
#
_cell.length_a   1.000
_cell.length_b   1.000
_cell.length_c   1.000
_cell.angle_alpha   90.00
_cell.angle_beta   90.00
_cell.angle_gamma   90.00
#
_symmetry.space_group_name_H-M   'P 1'
#
loop_
_entity.id
_entity.type
_entity.pdbx_description
1 polymer ?
#
loop_
_entity_poly.entity_id
_entity_poly.type
_entity_poly.pdbx_seq_one_letter_code
_entity_poly.pdbx_strand_id
1 'polypeptide(L)' 'MARGWESKNIESQQEEAERGRKRGQALTPEEQEKLARRRSLELARLRAAADLERATAPAHRRMLEQAIAALDQQLQDIG' A
#
# COMPACT_ATOMS: atom_id res chain seq x y z
N MET A 1 16.33 -0.21 -40.17
CA MET A 1 17.31 -0.61 -39.19
C MET A 1 17.03 -0.02 -37.81
N ALA A 2 16.56 1.19 -37.78
CA ALA A 2 16.18 1.80 -36.49
C ALA A 2 15.12 0.99 -35.73
N ARG A 3 14.26 0.33 -36.47
CA ARG A 3 13.21 -0.49 -35.89
C ARG A 3 13.74 -1.64 -35.03
N GLY A 4 14.78 -2.32 -35.52
CA GLY A 4 15.37 -3.42 -34.77
C GLY A 4 15.98 -2.95 -33.47
N TRP A 5 16.55 -1.77 -33.52
CA TRP A 5 17.14 -1.16 -32.33
C TRP A 5 16.08 -0.81 -31.30
N GLU A 6 14.97 -0.25 -31.75
CA GLU A 6 13.87 0.07 -30.87
C GLU A 6 13.26 -1.16 -30.22
N SER A 7 13.15 -2.23 -30.99
CA SER A 7 12.63 -3.48 -30.46
C SER A 7 13.48 -4.02 -29.33
N LYS A 8 14.80 -3.92 -29.47
CA LYS A 8 15.70 -4.39 -28.41
C LYS A 8 15.53 -3.59 -27.12
N ASN A 9 15.35 -2.29 -27.25
CA ASN A 9 15.13 -1.44 -26.07
C ASN A 9 13.86 -1.83 -25.34
N ILE A 10 12.79 -2.06 -26.10
CA ILE A 10 11.50 -2.46 -25.53
C ILE A 10 11.63 -3.79 -24.82
N GLU A 11 12.34 -4.73 -25.42
CA GLU A 11 12.56 -6.03 -24.81
C GLU A 11 13.34 -5.93 -23.51
N SER A 12 14.38 -5.09 -23.47
CA SER A 12 15.15 -4.87 -22.26
C SER A 12 14.28 -4.32 -21.13
N GLN A 13 13.43 -3.37 -21.46
CA GLN A 13 12.54 -2.79 -20.47
C GLN A 13 11.57 -3.82 -19.93
N GLN A 14 11.05 -4.67 -20.80
CA GLN A 14 10.15 -5.73 -20.38
C GLN A 14 10.84 -6.74 -19.48
N GLU A 15 12.08 -7.08 -19.81
CA GLU A 15 12.84 -8.01 -18.99
C GLU A 15 13.07 -7.46 -17.59
N GLU A 16 13.40 -6.19 -17.49
CA GLU A 16 13.59 -5.56 -16.19
C GLU A 16 12.30 -5.54 -15.39
N ALA A 17 11.18 -5.26 -16.05
CA ALA A 17 9.88 -5.27 -15.40
C ALA A 17 9.53 -6.68 -14.92
N GLU A 18 9.83 -7.69 -15.71
CA GLU A 18 9.58 -9.07 -15.32
C GLU A 18 10.44 -9.50 -14.14
N ARG A 19 11.69 -9.08 -14.10
CA ARG A 19 12.56 -9.38 -12.97
C ARG A 19 12.02 -8.75 -11.70
N GLY A 20 11.52 -7.53 -11.79
CA GLY A 20 10.88 -6.87 -10.68
C GLY A 20 9.66 -7.61 -10.19
N ARG A 21 8.85 -8.10 -11.14
CA ARG A 21 7.67 -8.91 -10.81
C ARG A 21 8.05 -10.21 -10.14
N LYS A 22 9.07 -10.88 -10.64
CA LYS A 22 9.52 -12.14 -10.06
C LYS A 22 9.99 -11.95 -8.63
N ARG A 23 10.68 -10.85 -8.36
CA ARG A 23 11.06 -10.54 -7.00
C ARG A 23 9.85 -10.32 -6.12
N GLY A 24 8.82 -9.64 -6.65
CA GLY A 24 7.57 -9.48 -5.95
C GLY A 24 6.87 -10.80 -5.73
N GLN A 25 6.96 -11.71 -6.70
CA GLN A 25 6.38 -13.03 -6.60
C GLN A 25 7.15 -13.94 -5.64
N ALA A 26 8.38 -13.58 -5.33
CA ALA A 26 9.17 -14.33 -4.37
C ALA A 26 8.67 -14.14 -2.93
N LEU A 27 7.72 -13.23 -2.72
CA LEU A 27 7.11 -13.05 -1.41
C LEU A 27 6.36 -14.30 -1.00
N THR A 28 6.54 -14.69 0.24
CA THR A 28 5.79 -15.82 0.77
C THR A 28 4.32 -15.44 0.93
N PRO A 29 3.40 -16.42 0.99
CA PRO A 29 2.00 -16.12 1.26
C PRO A 29 1.81 -15.29 2.53
N GLU A 30 2.61 -15.54 3.55
CA GLU A 30 2.54 -14.78 4.80
C GLU A 30 2.91 -13.32 4.58
N GLU A 31 3.96 -13.08 3.79
CA GLU A 31 4.36 -11.71 3.47
C GLU A 31 3.31 -11.00 2.63
N GLN A 32 2.68 -11.71 1.72
CA GLN A 32 1.61 -11.16 0.91
C GLN A 32 0.41 -10.78 1.76
N GLU A 33 0.07 -11.60 2.75
CA GLU A 33 -1.00 -11.30 3.68
C GLU A 33 -0.69 -10.06 4.52
N LYS A 34 0.56 -9.94 4.97
CA LYS A 34 1.00 -8.76 5.71
C LYS A 34 0.85 -7.50 4.90
N LEU A 35 1.27 -7.55 3.63
CA LEU A 35 1.14 -6.40 2.74
C LEU A 35 -0.32 -6.02 2.51
N ALA A 36 -1.17 -7.01 2.30
CA ALA A 36 -2.59 -6.78 2.09
C ALA A 36 -3.23 -6.16 3.33
N ARG A 37 -2.89 -6.69 4.51
CA ARG A 37 -3.38 -6.16 5.77
C ARG A 37 -2.91 -4.72 5.99
N ARG A 38 -1.65 -4.46 5.72
CA ARG A 38 -1.09 -3.13 5.84
C ARG A 38 -1.84 -2.14 4.97
N ARG A 39 -2.07 -2.49 3.72
CA ARG A 39 -2.82 -1.62 2.80
C ARG A 39 -4.22 -1.35 3.29
N SER A 40 -4.88 -2.37 3.81
CA SER A 40 -6.24 -2.21 4.35
C SER A 40 -6.24 -1.26 5.53
N LEU A 41 -5.26 -1.40 6.42
CA LEU A 41 -5.15 -0.53 7.59
C LEU A 41 -4.82 0.91 7.20
N GLU A 42 -3.91 1.08 6.24
CA GLU A 42 -3.57 2.41 5.75
C GLU A 42 -4.78 3.11 5.11
N LEU A 43 -5.56 2.36 4.35
CA LEU A 43 -6.77 2.90 3.73
C LEU A 43 -7.81 3.27 4.78
N ALA A 44 -7.98 2.41 5.78
CA ALA A 44 -8.91 2.69 6.89
C ALA A 44 -8.48 3.94 7.65
N ARG A 45 -7.17 4.11 7.84
CA ARG A 45 -6.63 5.29 8.51
C ARG A 45 -6.89 6.56 7.71
N LEU A 46 -6.70 6.50 6.40
CA LEU A 46 -7.00 7.64 5.53
C LEU A 46 -8.47 8.04 5.61
N ARG A 47 -9.36 7.06 5.63
CA ARG A 47 -10.79 7.33 5.74
C ARG A 47 -11.14 7.96 7.08
N ALA A 48 -10.57 7.40 8.14
CA ALA A 48 -10.82 7.94 9.49
C ALA A 48 -10.30 9.37 9.60
N ALA A 49 -9.13 9.65 9.05
CA ALA A 49 -8.56 10.99 9.06
C ALA A 49 -9.42 11.97 8.27
N ALA A 50 -9.92 11.56 7.11
CA ALA A 50 -10.81 12.39 6.31
C ALA A 50 -12.13 12.67 7.05
N ASP A 51 -12.67 11.66 7.70
CA ASP A 51 -13.87 11.83 8.50
C ASP A 51 -13.64 12.76 9.68
N LEU A 52 -12.46 12.68 10.29
CA LEU A 52 -12.09 13.54 11.40
C LEU A 52 -12.08 15.02 10.99
N GLU A 53 -11.58 15.29 9.79
CA GLU A 53 -11.58 16.67 9.27
C GLU A 53 -12.99 17.22 9.12
N ARG A 54 -13.94 16.37 8.82
CA ARG A 54 -15.35 16.77 8.65
C ARG A 54 -16.15 16.76 9.94
N ALA A 55 -15.69 15.99 10.92
CA ALA A 55 -16.43 15.80 12.15
C ALA A 55 -16.42 17.08 12.98
N THR A 56 -17.58 17.47 13.47
CA THR A 56 -17.74 18.66 14.30
C THR A 56 -18.10 18.31 15.72
N ALA A 57 -18.79 17.19 15.94
CA ALA A 57 -19.18 16.77 17.28
C ALA A 57 -17.98 16.27 18.07
N PRO A 58 -17.73 16.80 19.28
CA PRO A 58 -16.54 16.41 20.05
C PRO A 58 -16.44 14.90 20.33
N ALA A 59 -17.56 14.27 20.64
CA ALA A 59 -17.59 12.83 20.90
C ALA A 59 -17.19 12.04 19.65
N HIS A 60 -17.71 12.44 18.51
CA HIS A 60 -17.40 11.79 17.25
C HIS A 60 -15.91 11.98 16.88
N ARG A 61 -15.39 13.18 17.06
CA ARG A 61 -13.99 13.46 16.81
C ARG A 61 -13.09 12.60 17.70
N ARG A 62 -13.46 12.47 18.96
CA ARG A 62 -12.70 11.66 19.90
C ARG A 62 -12.69 10.19 19.49
N MET A 63 -13.81 9.69 19.05
CA MET A 63 -13.92 8.31 18.57
C MET A 63 -13.00 8.08 17.36
N LEU A 64 -13.01 9.03 16.41
CA LEU A 64 -12.17 8.92 15.24
C LEU A 64 -10.68 9.01 15.57
N GLU A 65 -10.31 9.88 16.50
CA GLU A 65 -8.94 9.98 16.96
C GLU A 65 -8.47 8.67 17.60
N GLN A 66 -9.32 8.04 18.39
CA GLN A 66 -9.02 6.74 18.99
C GLN A 66 -8.89 5.66 17.92
N ALA A 67 -9.75 5.70 16.90
CA ALA A 67 -9.68 4.75 15.80
C ALA A 67 -8.36 4.90 15.05
N ILE A 68 -7.93 6.12 14.78
CA ILE A 68 -6.67 6.38 14.09
C ILE A 68 -5.50 5.87 14.92
N ALA A 69 -5.52 6.13 16.22
CA ALA A 69 -4.45 5.66 17.13
C ALA A 69 -4.38 4.13 17.14
N ALA A 70 -5.53 3.46 17.15
CA ALA A 70 -5.58 2.00 17.11
C ALA A 70 -5.04 1.46 15.80
N LEU A 71 -5.38 2.11 14.68
CA LEU A 71 -4.89 1.72 13.37
C LEU A 71 -3.37 1.92 13.26
N ASP A 72 -2.87 3.01 13.79
CA ASP A 72 -1.43 3.27 13.82
C ASP A 72 -0.71 2.19 14.63
N GLN A 73 -1.28 1.78 15.73
CA GLN A 73 -0.72 0.72 16.56
C GLN A 73 -0.67 -0.59 15.82
N GLN A 74 -1.74 -0.93 15.11
CA GLN A 74 -1.79 -2.15 14.31
C GLN A 74 -0.76 -2.11 13.18
N LEU A 75 -0.57 -0.96 12.55
CA LEU A 75 0.43 -0.79 11.51
C LEU A 75 1.84 -1.00 12.04
N GLN A 76 2.11 -0.52 13.24
CA GLN A 76 3.41 -0.74 13.89
C GLN A 76 3.62 -2.21 14.21
N ASP A 77 2.58 -2.89 14.66
CA ASP A 77 2.66 -4.30 15.01
C ASP A 77 2.96 -5.18 13.78
N ILE A 78 2.46 -4.79 12.63
CA ILE A 78 2.74 -5.52 11.39
C ILE A 78 4.17 -5.29 10.94
N GLY A 79 4.62 -4.07 11.08
CA GLY A 79 5.94 -3.66 10.65
C GLY A 79 7.03 -4.35 11.38
#